data_683426085013b4a36ee5073920f147cf
#
_entry.id   683426085013b4a36ee5073920f147cf
#
_cell.length_a   1.000
_cell.length_b   1.000
_cell.length_c   1.000
_cell.angle_alpha   90.00
_cell.angle_beta   90.00
_cell.angle_gamma   90.00
#
_symmetry.space_group_name_H-M   'P 1'
#
loop_
_entity.id
_entity.type
_entity.pdbx_description
1 polymer ?
#
loop_
_entity_poly.entity_id
_entity_poly.type
_entity_poly.pdbx_seq_one_letter_code
_entity_poly.pdbx_strand_id
1 'polypeptide(L)' 'MDKAYVEALASKHAVLHAKIDAEEHRPHPDEDLLTRLKKEKLKLKDALVGH' A
#
# COMPACT_ATOMS: atom_id res chain seq x y z
N MET A 1 10.42 -18.53 1.32
CA MET A 1 9.51 -17.73 0.49
C MET A 1 10.23 -17.28 -0.77
N ASP A 2 9.55 -17.26 -1.88
CA ASP A 2 10.16 -16.88 -3.17
C ASP A 2 10.59 -15.41 -3.14
N LYS A 3 11.85 -15.16 -3.49
CA LYS A 3 12.39 -13.80 -3.52
C LYS A 3 11.62 -12.90 -4.49
N ALA A 4 11.25 -13.43 -5.65
CA ALA A 4 10.48 -12.66 -6.63
C ALA A 4 9.11 -12.25 -6.07
N TYR A 5 8.48 -13.13 -5.30
CA TYR A 5 7.21 -12.85 -4.66
C TYR A 5 7.35 -11.71 -3.64
N VAL A 6 8.39 -11.80 -2.80
CA VAL A 6 8.65 -10.76 -1.78
C VAL A 6 8.94 -9.42 -2.44
N GLU A 7 9.74 -9.42 -3.51
CA GLU A 7 10.04 -8.20 -4.25
C GLU A 7 8.79 -7.58 -4.87
N ALA A 8 7.90 -8.42 -5.40
CA ALA A 8 6.64 -7.94 -5.96
C ALA A 8 5.77 -7.29 -4.89
N LEU A 9 5.67 -7.91 -3.71
CA LEU A 9 4.92 -7.34 -2.60
C LEU A 9 5.52 -6.02 -2.14
N ALA A 10 6.84 -5.96 -2.03
CA ALA A 10 7.52 -4.72 -1.63
C ALA A 10 7.28 -3.60 -2.63
N SER A 11 7.31 -3.91 -3.94
CA SER A 11 7.04 -2.92 -4.98
C SER A 11 5.59 -2.41 -4.89
N LYS A 12 4.63 -3.30 -4.70
CA LYS A 12 3.23 -2.90 -4.54
C LYS A 12 3.05 -2.03 -3.31
N HIS A 13 3.71 -2.39 -2.21
CA HIS A 13 3.65 -1.62 -0.98
C HIS A 13 4.16 -0.20 -1.21
N ALA A 14 5.29 -0.07 -1.91
CA ALA A 14 5.87 1.24 -2.22
C ALA A 14 4.93 2.08 -3.09
N VAL A 15 4.30 1.46 -4.10
CA VAL A 15 3.35 2.16 -4.97
C VAL A 15 2.14 2.63 -4.18
N LEU A 16 1.59 1.77 -3.31
CA LEU A 16 0.46 2.14 -2.49
C LEU A 16 0.80 3.28 -1.54
N HIS A 17 1.98 3.22 -0.94
CA HIS A 17 2.45 4.28 -0.05
C HIS A 17 2.50 5.63 -0.79
N ALA A 18 3.04 5.63 -2.00
CA ALA A 18 3.12 6.84 -2.82
C ALA A 18 1.73 7.36 -3.18
N LYS A 19 0.79 6.45 -3.51
CA LYS A 19 -0.59 6.85 -3.82
C LYS A 19 -1.29 7.45 -2.63
N ILE A 20 -1.12 6.86 -1.46
CA ILE A 20 -1.70 7.39 -0.22
C ILE A 20 -1.16 8.78 0.05
N ASP A 21 0.15 8.94 -0.04
CA ASP A 21 0.80 10.21 0.20
C ASP A 21 0.29 11.28 -0.76
N ALA A 22 0.21 10.97 -2.05
CA ALA A 22 -0.29 11.90 -3.05
C ALA A 22 -1.75 12.30 -2.78
N GLU A 23 -2.59 11.33 -2.39
CA GLU A 23 -3.99 11.60 -2.12
C GLU A 23 -4.16 12.47 -0.87
N GLU A 24 -3.36 12.23 0.16
CA GLU A 24 -3.42 13.01 1.39
C GLU A 24 -3.00 14.47 1.19
N HIS A 25 -2.17 14.74 0.18
CA HIS A 25 -1.71 16.09 -0.11
C HIS A 25 -2.59 16.85 -1.09
N ARG A 26 -3.67 16.24 -1.57
CA ARG A 26 -4.61 16.93 -2.44
C ARG A 26 -5.45 17.91 -1.62
N PRO A 27 -5.91 19.03 -2.24
CA PRO A 27 -6.77 20.00 -1.54
C PRO A 27 -8.04 19.38 -0.96
N HIS A 28 -8.60 18.40 -1.67
CA HIS A 28 -9.80 17.67 -1.22
C HIS A 28 -9.55 16.18 -1.31
N PRO A 29 -8.88 15.59 -0.29
CA PRO A 29 -8.59 14.17 -0.29
C PRO A 29 -9.86 13.32 -0.36
N ASP A 30 -9.82 12.25 -1.14
CA ASP A 30 -10.91 11.29 -1.21
C ASP A 30 -10.77 10.30 -0.06
N GLU A 31 -11.60 10.45 0.95
CA GLU A 31 -11.55 9.62 2.17
C GLU A 31 -11.85 8.15 1.87
N ASP A 32 -12.79 7.88 0.96
CA ASP A 32 -13.10 6.50 0.58
C ASP A 32 -11.91 5.83 -0.10
N LEU A 33 -11.27 6.55 -1.01
CA LEU A 33 -10.08 6.04 -1.69
C LEU A 33 -8.95 5.82 -0.69
N LEU A 34 -8.73 6.76 0.22
CA LEU A 34 -7.70 6.62 1.25
C LEU A 34 -7.94 5.39 2.12
N THR A 35 -9.19 5.16 2.52
CA THR A 35 -9.54 4.00 3.32
C THR A 35 -9.19 2.71 2.58
N ARG A 36 -9.52 2.61 1.29
CA ARG A 36 -9.21 1.45 0.46
C ARG A 36 -7.71 1.25 0.33
N LEU A 37 -6.98 2.32 0.05
CA LEU A 37 -5.53 2.25 -0.11
C LEU A 37 -4.84 1.81 1.18
N LYS A 38 -5.31 2.33 2.31
CA LYS A 38 -4.75 1.97 3.61
C LYS A 38 -5.03 0.50 3.96
N LYS A 39 -6.20 0.00 3.61
CA LYS A 39 -6.52 -1.43 3.81
C LYS A 39 -5.61 -2.32 2.97
N GLU A 40 -5.39 -1.97 1.71
CA GLU A 40 -4.51 -2.73 0.84
C GLU A 40 -3.07 -2.68 1.34
N LYS A 41 -2.62 -1.52 1.78
CA LYS A 41 -1.29 -1.37 2.35
C LYS A 41 -1.11 -2.29 3.56
N LEU A 42 -2.11 -2.36 4.42
CA LEU A 42 -2.06 -3.23 5.60
C LEU A 42 -1.98 -4.71 5.20
N LYS A 43 -2.76 -5.13 4.21
CA LYS A 43 -2.71 -6.50 3.72
C LYS A 43 -1.34 -6.86 3.18
N LEU A 44 -0.74 -5.96 2.41
CA LEU A 44 0.60 -6.20 1.86
C LEU A 44 1.65 -6.24 2.96
N LYS A 45 1.52 -5.37 3.94
CA LYS A 45 2.43 -5.36 5.08
C LYS A 45 2.35 -6.69 5.84
N ASP A 46 1.14 -7.18 6.09
CA ASP A 46 0.95 -8.46 6.78
C ASP A 46 1.59 -9.61 5.99
N ALA A 47 1.44 -9.60 4.67
CA ALA A 47 2.06 -10.61 3.82
C ALA A 47 3.59 -10.53 3.88
N LEU A 48 4.14 -9.32 3.93
CA LEU A 48 5.59 -9.13 3.99
C LEU A 48 6.18 -9.60 5.31
N VAL A 49 5.45 -9.45 6.43
CA VAL A 49 5.94 -9.90 7.73
C VAL A 49 5.56 -11.34 8.05
N GLY A 50 4.92 -12.04 7.13
CA GLY A 50 4.70 -13.47 7.25
C GLY A 50 3.50 -13.91 8.08
N HIS A 51 2.49 -13.11 8.12
CA HIS A 51 1.23 -13.50 8.77
C HIS A 51 0.28 -14.15 7.81
#